data_22fd9ac84cc52fd5da7299cfc0f4bdd5
#
_entry.id   22fd9ac84cc52fd5da7299cfc0f4bdd5
#
_cell.length_a   1.000
_cell.length_b   1.000
_cell.length_c   1.000
_cell.angle_alpha   90.00
_cell.angle_beta   90.00
_cell.angle_gamma   90.00
#
_symmetry.space_group_name_H-M   'P 1'
#
loop_
_entity.id
_entity.type
_entity.pdbx_description
1 polymer ?
#
loop_
_entity_poly.entity_id
_entity_poly.type
_entity_poly.pdbx_seq_one_letter_code
_entity_poly.pdbx_strand_id
1 'polypeptide(L)'
;MRRSICIGLFLFLISAIYASNDPIPRAGARALSLGNAYVGVRSDYWSLYYNPASIATISGLGMGAYVEQRFLLEELNYGSAGVVIPIFERQAVGLEASSFGFSAYRESRAALSYGISFLNNFSIGAKVNYATLDISEQGSTEAIYVDVGVNTALSDELSLGFAAYNVNQAQIETATGFKEDIPTVFSAGLAFTPNEKVLLVADLQKDIDHPISFRGGIEYAFASVLMARVGVSNEPLTASGGVGVNHNGLNLDFAVSYQKELGYTPHVSLSYTFGQQGE
;
A
#
# COMPACT_ATOMS: atom_id res chain seq x y z
N MET A 1 -35.34 -1.26 -23.34
CA MET A 1 -34.08 -2.00 -23.40
C MET A 1 -32.86 -1.23 -22.89
N ARG A 2 -32.69 0.10 -23.13
CA ARG A 2 -31.52 0.88 -22.64
C ARG A 2 -31.43 1.00 -21.09
N ARG A 3 -32.55 1.10 -20.39
CA ARG A 3 -32.56 1.23 -18.90
C ARG A 3 -32.12 -0.04 -18.16
N SER A 4 -32.38 -1.20 -18.71
CA SER A 4 -32.00 -2.48 -18.08
C SER A 4 -30.49 -2.79 -18.21
N ILE A 5 -29.83 -2.27 -19.24
CA ILE A 5 -28.39 -2.44 -19.45
C ILE A 5 -27.61 -1.56 -18.44
N CYS A 6 -28.10 -0.34 -18.15
CA CYS A 6 -27.48 0.54 -17.17
C CYS A 6 -27.57 -0.02 -15.74
N ILE A 7 -28.68 -0.68 -15.37
CA ILE A 7 -28.84 -1.30 -14.04
C ILE A 7 -27.92 -2.53 -13.91
N GLY A 8 -27.78 -3.34 -14.97
CA GLY A 8 -26.87 -4.48 -14.97
C GLY A 8 -25.39 -4.06 -14.88
N LEU A 9 -25.01 -2.97 -15.56
CA LEU A 9 -23.67 -2.41 -15.48
C LEU A 9 -23.39 -1.78 -14.10
N PHE A 10 -24.40 -1.17 -13.49
CA PHE A 10 -24.32 -0.59 -12.14
C PHE A 10 -24.16 -1.65 -11.05
N LEU A 11 -24.89 -2.77 -11.15
CA LEU A 11 -24.72 -3.92 -10.24
C LEU A 11 -23.36 -4.60 -10.43
N PHE A 12 -22.81 -4.61 -11.64
CA PHE A 12 -21.47 -5.15 -11.92
C PHE A 12 -20.37 -4.22 -11.41
N LEU A 13 -20.57 -2.89 -11.47
CA LEU A 13 -19.64 -1.89 -10.91
C LEU A 13 -19.63 -1.91 -9.38
N ILE A 14 -20.78 -2.11 -8.71
CA ILE A 14 -20.85 -2.27 -7.26
C ILE A 14 -20.10 -3.54 -6.83
N SER A 15 -20.18 -4.64 -7.60
CA SER A 15 -19.36 -5.82 -7.32
C SER A 15 -17.87 -5.64 -7.65
N ALA A 16 -17.51 -4.70 -8.52
CA ALA A 16 -16.11 -4.39 -8.82
C ALA A 16 -15.42 -3.60 -7.68
N ILE A 17 -16.17 -2.82 -6.90
CA ILE A 17 -15.65 -2.17 -5.68
C ILE A 17 -15.27 -3.23 -4.64
N TYR A 18 -16.04 -4.32 -4.54
CA TYR A 18 -15.67 -5.51 -3.74
C TYR A 18 -14.59 -6.39 -4.39
N ALA A 19 -14.28 -6.20 -5.69
CA ALA A 19 -13.21 -6.92 -6.38
C ALA A 19 -11.82 -6.32 -6.13
N SER A 20 -11.72 -5.09 -5.62
CA SER A 20 -10.52 -4.55 -5.00
C SER A 20 -10.39 -5.14 -3.60
N ASN A 21 -9.97 -6.38 -3.51
CA ASN A 21 -9.86 -7.15 -2.27
C ASN A 21 -8.81 -6.63 -1.27
N ASP A 22 -8.23 -5.48 -1.52
CA ASP A 22 -7.46 -4.73 -0.55
C ASP A 22 -8.15 -3.39 -0.31
N PRO A 23 -8.80 -3.21 0.84
CA PRO A 23 -9.56 -2.02 1.16
C PRO A 23 -8.68 -0.76 1.31
N ILE A 24 -7.37 -0.93 1.29
CA ILE A 24 -6.40 0.14 1.48
C ILE A 24 -5.61 0.31 0.18
N PRO A 25 -5.53 1.52 -0.41
CA PRO A 25 -4.65 1.78 -1.53
C PRO A 25 -3.19 1.52 -1.16
N ARG A 26 -2.61 0.47 -1.70
CA ARG A 26 -1.24 0.03 -1.44
C ARG A 26 -0.38 0.22 -2.68
N ALA A 27 0.91 0.37 -2.51
CA ALA A 27 1.83 0.60 -3.61
C ALA A 27 3.19 -0.05 -3.36
N GLY A 28 3.91 -0.29 -4.46
CA GLY A 28 5.25 -0.86 -4.45
C GLY A 28 5.27 -2.34 -4.82
N ALA A 29 5.86 -2.66 -5.98
CA ALA A 29 5.98 -4.03 -6.47
C ALA A 29 6.77 -4.92 -5.48
N ARG A 30 7.71 -4.32 -4.72
CA ARG A 30 8.40 -5.01 -3.62
C ARG A 30 7.41 -5.52 -2.57
N ALA A 31 6.54 -4.65 -2.07
CA ALA A 31 5.57 -5.01 -1.03
C ALA A 31 4.51 -6.00 -1.56
N LEU A 32 4.02 -5.77 -2.78
CA LEU A 32 3.04 -6.65 -3.44
C LEU A 32 3.60 -8.06 -3.64
N SER A 33 4.89 -8.19 -4.01
CA SER A 33 5.55 -9.50 -4.16
C SER A 33 5.75 -10.24 -2.83
N LEU A 34 5.66 -9.55 -1.69
CA LEU A 34 5.70 -10.10 -0.33
C LEU A 34 4.29 -10.35 0.24
N GLY A 35 3.28 -10.49 -0.60
CA GLY A 35 1.89 -10.73 -0.18
C GLY A 35 1.23 -9.54 0.49
N ASN A 36 1.73 -8.32 0.28
CA ASN A 36 1.30 -7.10 0.99
C ASN A 36 1.57 -7.11 2.51
N ALA A 37 2.47 -7.95 3.00
CA ALA A 37 2.90 -7.97 4.39
C ALA A 37 4.02 -6.94 4.59
N TYR A 38 3.69 -5.72 4.98
CA TYR A 38 4.67 -4.62 5.00
C TYR A 38 4.55 -3.68 6.20
N VAL A 39 3.56 -3.88 7.08
CA VAL A 39 3.26 -2.99 8.21
C VAL A 39 4.40 -2.92 9.21
N GLY A 40 5.17 -4.02 9.37
CA GLY A 40 6.34 -4.09 10.23
C GLY A 40 7.63 -3.57 9.62
N VAL A 41 7.69 -3.35 8.30
CA VAL A 41 8.93 -2.97 7.60
C VAL A 41 9.34 -1.54 7.93
N ARG A 42 10.64 -1.34 8.17
CA ARG A 42 11.28 -0.06 8.50
C ARG A 42 12.29 0.33 7.42
N SER A 43 12.62 1.62 7.38
CA SER A 43 13.72 2.17 6.55
C SER A 43 13.59 1.88 5.06
N ASP A 44 12.38 1.66 4.59
CA ASP A 44 12.05 1.46 3.18
C ASP A 44 11.02 2.48 2.71
N TYR A 45 11.21 3.01 1.49
CA TYR A 45 10.34 4.03 0.91
C TYR A 45 8.88 3.59 0.84
N TRP A 46 8.61 2.32 0.46
CA TRP A 46 7.25 1.83 0.27
C TRP A 46 6.46 1.73 1.57
N SER A 47 7.12 1.78 2.74
CA SER A 47 6.43 1.84 4.03
C SER A 47 5.51 3.06 4.17
N LEU A 48 5.71 4.14 3.39
CA LEU A 48 4.82 5.30 3.27
C LEU A 48 3.35 4.90 3.06
N TYR A 49 3.11 3.83 2.30
CA TYR A 49 1.76 3.35 1.96
C TYR A 49 1.18 2.37 2.98
N TYR A 50 1.99 1.85 3.92
CA TYR A 50 1.60 0.77 4.83
C TYR A 50 1.56 1.17 6.30
N ASN A 51 2.44 2.06 6.73
CA ASN A 51 2.52 2.47 8.13
C ASN A 51 3.13 3.88 8.23
N PRO A 52 2.36 4.90 8.58
CA PRO A 52 2.87 6.28 8.64
C PRO A 52 3.98 6.48 9.68
N ALA A 53 4.11 5.58 10.68
CA ALA A 53 5.20 5.65 11.64
C ALA A 53 6.55 5.28 11.02
N SER A 54 6.56 4.38 10.05
CA SER A 54 7.79 3.84 9.46
C SER A 54 8.55 4.88 8.63
N ILE A 55 7.89 5.95 8.15
CA ILE A 55 8.58 7.00 7.38
C ILE A 55 9.64 7.73 8.20
N ALA A 56 9.48 7.81 9.52
CA ALA A 56 10.45 8.42 10.44
C ALA A 56 11.79 7.66 10.51
N THR A 57 11.83 6.44 9.98
CA THR A 57 13.05 5.61 9.97
C THR A 57 13.83 5.72 8.65
N ILE A 58 13.32 6.50 7.68
CA ILE A 58 13.97 6.74 6.39
C ILE A 58 14.98 7.86 6.56
N SER A 59 16.25 7.58 6.27
CA SER A 59 17.35 8.49 6.55
C SER A 59 17.60 9.56 5.47
N GLY A 60 17.07 9.36 4.24
CA GLY A 60 17.26 10.24 3.10
C GLY A 60 15.97 10.69 2.43
N LEU A 61 16.07 11.69 1.56
CA LEU A 61 14.95 12.05 0.69
C LEU A 61 14.60 10.83 -0.17
N GLY A 62 13.39 10.29 0.01
CA GLY A 62 12.86 9.15 -0.76
C GLY A 62 11.80 9.62 -1.75
N MET A 63 11.81 9.07 -2.96
CA MET A 63 10.74 9.28 -3.94
C MET A 63 10.48 8.00 -4.71
N GLY A 64 9.27 7.83 -5.23
CA GLY A 64 8.96 6.67 -6.04
C GLY A 64 7.64 6.77 -6.75
N ALA A 65 7.47 5.90 -7.75
CA ALA A 65 6.27 5.72 -8.53
C ALA A 65 5.99 4.23 -8.72
N TYR A 66 4.70 3.93 -8.78
CA TYR A 66 4.19 2.57 -8.91
C TYR A 66 3.01 2.54 -9.85
N VAL A 67 2.93 1.47 -10.65
CA VAL A 67 1.79 1.18 -11.53
C VAL A 67 1.43 -0.30 -11.47
N GLU A 68 0.14 -0.59 -11.57
CA GLU A 68 -0.40 -1.93 -11.79
C GLU A 68 -1.57 -1.89 -12.77
N GLN A 69 -1.75 -2.98 -13.48
CA GLN A 69 -2.93 -3.23 -14.30
C GLN A 69 -3.66 -4.46 -13.74
N ARG A 70 -4.70 -4.22 -12.93
CA ARG A 70 -5.40 -5.30 -12.23
C ARG A 70 -6.06 -6.23 -13.23
N PHE A 71 -5.75 -7.52 -13.10
CA PHE A 71 -6.30 -8.60 -13.91
C PHE A 71 -6.12 -8.41 -15.44
N LEU A 72 -5.10 -7.63 -15.82
CA LEU A 72 -4.81 -7.25 -17.22
C LEU A 72 -5.97 -6.49 -17.90
N LEU A 73 -6.82 -5.80 -17.11
CA LEU A 73 -7.92 -4.97 -17.61
C LEU A 73 -7.49 -3.50 -17.62
N GLU A 74 -7.62 -2.83 -18.77
CA GLU A 74 -7.22 -1.42 -18.93
C GLU A 74 -8.05 -0.48 -18.06
N GLU A 75 -9.30 -0.83 -17.76
CA GLU A 75 -10.20 -0.06 -16.91
C GLU A 75 -9.80 -0.12 -15.42
N LEU A 76 -8.97 -1.08 -15.03
CA LEU A 76 -8.56 -1.30 -13.64
C LEU A 76 -7.08 -0.93 -13.42
N ASN A 77 -6.61 0.11 -14.12
CA ASN A 77 -5.28 0.65 -13.90
C ASN A 77 -5.21 1.43 -12.57
N TYR A 78 -4.15 1.17 -11.81
CA TYR A 78 -3.80 1.95 -10.63
C TYR A 78 -2.40 2.50 -10.78
N GLY A 79 -2.23 3.76 -10.40
CA GLY A 79 -0.93 4.42 -10.35
C GLY A 79 -0.78 5.22 -9.06
N SER A 80 0.43 5.27 -8.53
CA SER A 80 0.74 6.10 -7.39
C SER A 80 2.16 6.66 -7.48
N ALA A 81 2.35 7.82 -6.87
CA ALA A 81 3.66 8.44 -6.68
C ALA A 81 3.70 9.15 -5.33
N GLY A 82 4.91 9.31 -4.78
CA GLY A 82 5.05 10.01 -3.51
C GLY A 82 6.50 10.39 -3.22
N VAL A 83 6.65 11.10 -2.10
CA VAL A 83 7.93 11.55 -1.60
C VAL A 83 7.94 11.48 -0.07
N VAL A 84 9.07 11.07 0.50
CA VAL A 84 9.35 11.15 1.94
C VAL A 84 10.50 12.10 2.16
N ILE A 85 10.27 13.11 2.97
CA ILE A 85 11.21 14.19 3.26
C ILE A 85 11.58 14.14 4.74
N PRO A 86 12.78 13.71 5.11
CA PRO A 86 13.29 13.93 6.46
C PRO A 86 13.39 15.43 6.73
N ILE A 87 12.73 15.92 7.80
CA ILE A 87 12.70 17.36 8.12
C ILE A 87 13.60 17.72 9.31
N PHE A 88 13.74 16.76 10.25
CA PHE A 88 14.64 16.86 11.39
C PHE A 88 15.20 15.45 11.68
N GLU A 89 16.17 15.38 12.60
CA GLU A 89 16.58 14.07 13.11
C GLU A 89 15.35 13.29 13.59
N ARG A 90 15.14 12.08 13.03
CA ARG A 90 14.07 11.16 13.41
C ARG A 90 12.63 11.66 13.13
N GLN A 91 12.47 12.63 12.24
CA GLN A 91 11.16 13.11 11.82
C GLN A 91 11.09 13.20 10.30
N ALA A 92 9.97 12.77 9.75
CA ALA A 92 9.75 12.86 8.30
C ALA A 92 8.31 13.26 7.98
N VAL A 93 8.17 13.91 6.83
CA VAL A 93 6.90 14.18 6.17
C VAL A 93 6.83 13.34 4.91
N GLY A 94 5.69 12.71 4.68
CA GLY A 94 5.37 11.98 3.46
C GLY A 94 4.26 12.67 2.68
N LEU A 95 4.40 12.74 1.38
CA LEU A 95 3.34 13.16 0.46
C LEU A 95 3.13 12.04 -0.54
N GLU A 96 1.88 11.69 -0.80
CA GLU A 96 1.53 10.68 -1.79
C GLU A 96 0.28 11.08 -2.57
N ALA A 97 0.22 10.64 -3.83
CA ALA A 97 -0.95 10.74 -4.67
C ALA A 97 -1.15 9.42 -5.41
N SER A 98 -2.41 9.05 -5.62
CA SER A 98 -2.76 7.85 -6.39
C SER A 98 -4.03 8.06 -7.18
N SER A 99 -4.19 7.28 -8.25
CA SER A 99 -5.39 7.26 -9.08
C SER A 99 -5.67 5.82 -9.51
N PHE A 100 -6.95 5.45 -9.48
CA PHE A 100 -7.46 4.15 -9.91
C PHE A 100 -8.65 4.35 -10.85
N GLY A 101 -8.77 3.49 -11.86
CA GLY A 101 -9.92 3.42 -12.72
C GLY A 101 -9.73 4.08 -14.09
N PHE A 102 -10.82 4.49 -14.71
CA PHE A 102 -10.91 4.98 -16.08
C PHE A 102 -11.86 6.19 -16.20
N SER A 103 -12.16 6.63 -17.43
CA SER A 103 -12.93 7.85 -17.69
C SER A 103 -14.35 7.87 -17.10
N ALA A 104 -15.01 6.71 -16.94
CA ALA A 104 -16.35 6.63 -16.39
C ALA A 104 -16.40 6.42 -14.86
N TYR A 105 -15.31 5.94 -14.27
CA TYR A 105 -15.17 5.70 -12.83
C TYR A 105 -13.73 5.95 -12.41
N ARG A 106 -13.48 6.95 -11.59
CA ARG A 106 -12.13 7.29 -11.13
C ARG A 106 -12.12 7.57 -9.63
N GLU A 107 -11.25 6.86 -8.95
CA GLU A 107 -10.86 7.18 -7.58
C GLU A 107 -9.52 7.91 -7.60
N SER A 108 -9.40 9.02 -6.89
CA SER A 108 -8.12 9.70 -6.71
C SER A 108 -7.90 9.98 -5.24
N ARG A 109 -6.65 9.91 -4.79
CA ARG A 109 -6.29 10.16 -3.41
C ARG A 109 -5.00 10.96 -3.34
N ALA A 110 -4.98 11.94 -2.44
CA ALA A 110 -3.76 12.62 -1.99
C ALA A 110 -3.65 12.49 -0.48
N ALA A 111 -2.45 12.28 0.04
CA ALA A 111 -2.25 12.15 1.47
C ALA A 111 -0.98 12.85 1.95
N LEU A 112 -1.08 13.34 3.20
CA LEU A 112 0.00 13.94 3.96
C LEU A 112 0.25 13.08 5.21
N SER A 113 1.47 12.59 5.35
CA SER A 113 1.92 11.80 6.49
C SER A 113 2.94 12.57 7.32
N TYR A 114 2.92 12.35 8.63
CA TYR A 114 3.97 12.79 9.54
C TYR A 114 4.36 11.62 10.44
N GLY A 115 5.66 11.40 10.56
CA GLY A 115 6.22 10.37 11.43
C GLY A 115 7.33 10.94 12.31
N ILE A 116 7.39 10.44 13.55
CA ILE A 116 8.44 10.76 14.52
C ILE A 116 8.93 9.49 15.20
N SER A 117 10.25 9.36 15.35
CA SER A 117 10.91 8.24 16.02
C SER A 117 11.51 8.68 17.35
N PHE A 118 11.29 7.91 18.38
CA PHE A 118 11.82 8.09 19.72
C PHE A 118 12.89 7.04 20.01
N LEU A 119 14.03 7.44 20.54
CA LEU A 119 15.11 6.55 21.01
C LEU A 119 15.60 5.53 19.95
N ASN A 120 15.52 5.85 18.65
CA ASN A 120 15.90 5.01 17.49
C ASN A 120 15.09 3.73 17.28
N ASN A 121 14.31 3.28 18.23
CA ASN A 121 13.63 1.99 18.14
C ASN A 121 12.10 2.06 18.12
N PHE A 122 11.49 3.19 18.52
CA PHE A 122 10.05 3.35 18.57
C PHE A 122 9.61 4.56 17.77
N SER A 123 8.64 4.38 16.89
CA SER A 123 8.11 5.45 16.03
C SER A 123 6.59 5.49 16.10
N ILE A 124 6.03 6.68 16.00
CA ILE A 124 4.60 6.90 15.79
C ILE A 124 4.39 7.77 14.56
N GLY A 125 3.22 7.67 13.96
CA GLY A 125 2.88 8.49 12.79
C GLY A 125 1.39 8.61 12.60
N ALA A 126 1.03 9.65 11.85
CA ALA A 126 -0.33 9.89 11.41
C ALA A 126 -0.32 10.29 9.93
N LYS A 127 -1.42 10.00 9.24
CA LYS A 127 -1.64 10.34 7.83
C LYS A 127 -3.05 10.89 7.68
N VAL A 128 -3.18 11.99 6.97
CA VAL A 128 -4.46 12.55 6.54
C VAL A 128 -4.61 12.30 5.06
N ASN A 129 -5.71 11.68 4.68
CA ASN A 129 -6.05 11.33 3.32
C ASN A 129 -7.21 12.21 2.84
N TYR A 130 -7.11 12.73 1.63
CA TYR A 130 -8.18 13.35 0.86
C TYR A 130 -8.47 12.44 -0.33
N ALA A 131 -9.66 11.88 -0.39
CA ALA A 131 -10.09 10.96 -1.45
C ALA A 131 -11.24 11.59 -2.23
N THR A 132 -11.24 11.38 -3.55
CA THR A 132 -12.33 11.75 -4.44
C THR A 132 -12.79 10.54 -5.23
N LEU A 133 -14.09 10.45 -5.46
CA LEU A 133 -14.71 9.48 -6.35
C LEU A 133 -15.50 10.23 -7.42
N ASP A 134 -15.07 10.11 -8.66
CA ASP A 134 -15.70 10.69 -9.83
C ASP A 134 -16.42 9.62 -10.63
N ILE A 135 -17.75 9.73 -10.76
CA ILE A 135 -18.56 8.81 -11.58
C ILE A 135 -19.22 9.65 -12.69
N SER A 136 -18.93 9.25 -13.95
CA SER A 136 -19.49 9.94 -15.11
C SER A 136 -21.02 10.02 -15.04
N GLU A 137 -21.59 11.20 -15.33
CA GLU A 137 -23.01 11.51 -15.26
C GLU A 137 -23.62 11.52 -13.85
N GLN A 138 -22.88 11.15 -12.80
CA GLN A 138 -23.37 11.18 -11.41
C GLN A 138 -22.69 12.26 -10.55
N GLY A 139 -21.53 12.76 -11.02
CA GLY A 139 -20.77 13.80 -10.32
C GLY A 139 -19.60 13.25 -9.53
N SER A 140 -19.02 14.16 -8.72
CA SER A 140 -17.87 13.88 -7.87
C SER A 140 -18.26 13.96 -6.40
N THR A 141 -17.64 13.13 -5.58
CA THR A 141 -17.79 13.17 -4.13
C THR A 141 -16.41 13.05 -3.48
N GLU A 142 -16.29 13.48 -2.24
CA GLU A 142 -15.02 13.57 -1.53
C GLU A 142 -15.15 13.10 -0.08
N ALA A 143 -14.02 12.65 0.47
CA ALA A 143 -13.92 12.29 1.88
C ALA A 143 -12.54 12.61 2.43
N ILE A 144 -12.49 12.92 3.73
CA ILE A 144 -11.24 13.06 4.49
C ILE A 144 -11.22 11.99 5.57
N TYR A 145 -10.14 11.22 5.61
CA TYR A 145 -9.94 10.21 6.64
C TYR A 145 -8.51 10.19 7.16
N VAL A 146 -8.35 9.63 8.34
CA VAL A 146 -7.09 9.63 9.09
C VAL A 146 -6.62 8.21 9.35
N ASP A 147 -5.33 7.98 9.13
CA ASP A 147 -4.65 6.75 9.51
C ASP A 147 -3.63 7.06 10.62
N VAL A 148 -3.37 6.09 11.47
CA VAL A 148 -2.35 6.18 12.51
C VAL A 148 -1.49 4.92 12.49
N GLY A 149 -0.25 5.06 12.95
CA GLY A 149 0.67 3.94 13.00
C GLY A 149 1.66 4.01 14.14
N VAL A 150 2.16 2.83 14.49
CA VAL A 150 3.26 2.62 15.43
C VAL A 150 4.21 1.61 14.81
N ASN A 151 5.51 1.81 14.99
CA ASN A 151 6.53 0.86 14.58
C ASN A 151 7.63 0.81 15.64
N THR A 152 8.12 -0.39 15.96
CA THR A 152 9.18 -0.58 16.94
C THR A 152 10.20 -1.63 16.48
N ALA A 153 11.48 -1.34 16.64
CA ALA A 153 12.52 -2.36 16.56
C ALA A 153 12.68 -3.02 17.93
N LEU A 154 12.52 -4.33 17.99
CA LEU A 154 12.76 -5.14 19.17
C LEU A 154 14.23 -5.59 19.26
N SER A 155 14.87 -5.79 18.12
CA SER A 155 16.30 -6.00 17.95
C SER A 155 16.75 -5.43 16.62
N ASP A 156 18.01 -5.59 16.27
CA ASP A 156 18.54 -5.19 14.95
C ASP A 156 17.90 -6.01 13.82
N GLU A 157 17.46 -7.24 14.11
CA GLU A 157 16.87 -8.14 13.13
C GLU A 157 15.33 -8.12 13.12
N LEU A 158 14.67 -7.73 14.22
CA LEU A 158 13.22 -7.88 14.39
C LEU A 158 12.53 -6.54 14.64
N SER A 159 11.56 -6.23 13.79
CA SER A 159 10.66 -5.10 13.99
C SER A 159 9.18 -5.51 13.98
N LEU A 160 8.36 -4.75 14.70
CA LEU A 160 6.92 -4.88 14.76
C LEU A 160 6.27 -3.56 14.33
N GLY A 161 5.17 -3.65 13.62
CA GLY A 161 4.34 -2.52 13.23
C GLY A 161 2.88 -2.74 13.56
N PHE A 162 2.19 -1.64 13.89
CA PHE A 162 0.74 -1.58 14.01
C PHE A 162 0.25 -0.37 13.23
N ALA A 163 -0.82 -0.54 12.46
CA ALA A 163 -1.46 0.55 11.73
C ALA A 163 -2.98 0.41 11.84
N ALA A 164 -3.66 1.55 11.94
CA ALA A 164 -5.11 1.63 11.85
C ALA A 164 -5.46 2.67 10.78
N TYR A 165 -6.27 2.25 9.83
CA TYR A 165 -6.68 3.04 8.68
C TYR A 165 -8.13 3.49 8.87
N ASN A 166 -8.43 4.72 8.41
CA ASN A 166 -9.74 5.34 8.55
C ASN A 166 -10.26 5.29 10.01
N VAL A 167 -9.44 5.74 10.96
CA VAL A 167 -9.81 5.70 12.39
C VAL A 167 -10.99 6.60 12.75
N ASN A 168 -11.31 7.56 11.92
CA ASN A 168 -12.49 8.44 12.06
C ASN A 168 -13.75 7.90 11.37
N GLN A 169 -13.70 6.70 10.76
CA GLN A 169 -14.83 6.02 10.11
C GLN A 169 -15.54 6.91 9.09
N ALA A 170 -14.75 7.59 8.25
CA ALA A 170 -15.26 8.45 7.20
C ALA A 170 -16.02 7.63 6.15
N GLN A 171 -17.03 8.27 5.57
CA GLN A 171 -17.89 7.72 4.52
C GLN A 171 -17.80 8.62 3.28
N ILE A 172 -18.03 8.04 2.12
CA ILE A 172 -18.25 8.78 0.87
C ILE A 172 -19.76 8.89 0.66
N GLU A 173 -20.28 10.12 0.54
CA GLU A 173 -21.68 10.35 0.23
C GLU A 173 -21.84 10.70 -1.24
N THR A 174 -22.49 9.82 -2.02
CA THR A 174 -22.74 10.05 -3.45
C THR A 174 -23.76 11.16 -3.67
N ALA A 175 -23.77 11.79 -4.86
CA ALA A 175 -24.72 12.83 -5.22
C ALA A 175 -26.20 12.39 -5.11
N THR A 176 -26.46 11.09 -5.11
CA THR A 176 -27.80 10.51 -4.91
C THR A 176 -28.15 10.31 -3.44
N GLY A 177 -27.28 10.71 -2.49
CA GLY A 177 -27.45 10.53 -1.05
C GLY A 177 -27.15 9.13 -0.52
N PHE A 178 -26.60 8.25 -1.35
CA PHE A 178 -26.12 6.95 -0.90
C PHE A 178 -24.77 7.12 -0.20
N LYS A 179 -24.63 6.52 0.98
CA LYS A 179 -23.38 6.53 1.76
C LYS A 179 -22.65 5.22 1.59
N GLU A 180 -21.39 5.30 1.26
CA GLU A 180 -20.49 4.16 1.17
C GLU A 180 -19.40 4.31 2.23
N ASP A 181 -19.19 3.26 3.03
CA ASP A 181 -18.19 3.25 4.07
C ASP A 181 -16.79 3.10 3.45
N ILE A 182 -15.87 3.99 3.80
CA ILE A 182 -14.45 3.75 3.58
C ILE A 182 -14.03 2.69 4.61
N PRO A 183 -13.39 1.59 4.20
CA PRO A 183 -13.03 0.51 5.12
C PRO A 183 -12.19 0.98 6.31
N THR A 184 -12.56 0.56 7.51
CA THR A 184 -11.76 0.76 8.72
C THR A 184 -10.97 -0.52 9.02
N VAL A 185 -9.65 -0.43 8.95
CA VAL A 185 -8.78 -1.61 8.96
C VAL A 185 -7.71 -1.48 10.03
N PHE A 186 -7.54 -2.53 10.82
CA PHE A 186 -6.45 -2.69 11.77
C PHE A 186 -5.45 -3.71 11.24
N SER A 187 -4.17 -3.36 11.30
CA SER A 187 -3.10 -4.23 10.83
C SER A 187 -2.00 -4.34 11.89
N ALA A 188 -1.49 -5.55 12.08
CA ALA A 188 -0.31 -5.85 12.89
C ALA A 188 0.66 -6.65 12.06
N GLY A 189 1.92 -6.28 12.04
CA GLY A 189 2.93 -6.91 11.19
C GLY A 189 4.28 -7.03 11.85
N LEU A 190 5.06 -7.99 11.38
CA LEU A 190 6.44 -8.19 11.75
C LEU A 190 7.33 -8.22 10.51
N ALA A 191 8.57 -7.77 10.68
CA ALA A 191 9.64 -7.95 9.71
C ALA A 191 10.86 -8.50 10.44
N PHE A 192 11.39 -9.61 9.95
CA PHE A 192 12.54 -10.30 10.54
C PHE A 192 13.63 -10.50 9.50
N THR A 193 14.81 -9.93 9.76
CA THR A 193 16.00 -9.95 8.90
C THR A 193 17.11 -10.72 9.60
N PRO A 194 17.10 -12.08 9.59
CA PRO A 194 18.07 -12.89 10.32
C PRO A 194 19.51 -12.70 9.82
N ASN A 195 19.68 -12.18 8.64
CA ASN A 195 20.96 -11.81 8.03
C ASN A 195 20.71 -10.86 6.86
N GLU A 196 21.75 -10.28 6.29
CA GLU A 196 21.70 -9.30 5.19
C GLU A 196 21.03 -9.82 3.89
N LYS A 197 20.81 -11.12 3.76
CA LYS A 197 20.26 -11.72 2.54
C LYS A 197 18.79 -12.09 2.63
N VAL A 198 18.23 -12.20 3.84
CA VAL A 198 16.89 -12.73 4.05
C VAL A 198 16.04 -11.74 4.80
N LEU A 199 14.88 -11.41 4.24
CA LEU A 199 13.80 -10.72 4.93
C LEU A 199 12.57 -11.65 4.96
N LEU A 200 12.02 -11.87 6.14
CA LEU A 200 10.76 -12.56 6.38
C LEU A 200 9.75 -11.55 6.89
N VAL A 201 8.55 -11.53 6.30
CA VAL A 201 7.47 -10.64 6.72
C VAL A 201 6.19 -11.42 6.96
N ALA A 202 5.43 -10.98 7.95
CA ALA A 202 4.09 -11.50 8.19
C ALA A 202 3.21 -10.40 8.77
N ASP A 203 1.99 -10.28 8.23
CA ASP A 203 0.97 -9.32 8.68
C ASP A 203 -0.35 -10.05 8.98
N LEU A 204 -1.05 -9.55 9.97
CA LEU A 204 -2.43 -9.86 10.29
C LEU A 204 -3.25 -8.59 10.10
N GLN A 205 -4.29 -8.67 9.27
CA GLN A 205 -5.16 -7.55 8.98
C GLN A 205 -6.61 -7.90 9.32
N LYS A 206 -7.29 -6.98 9.97
CA LYS A 206 -8.72 -7.05 10.25
C LYS A 206 -9.42 -5.79 9.74
N ASP A 207 -10.17 -5.93 8.69
CA ASP A 207 -11.23 -5.01 8.31
C ASP A 207 -12.44 -5.29 9.24
N ILE A 208 -13.09 -4.24 9.74
CA ILE A 208 -14.20 -4.41 10.69
C ILE A 208 -15.34 -5.26 10.12
N ASP A 209 -15.56 -5.18 8.79
CA ASP A 209 -16.67 -5.83 8.08
C ASP A 209 -16.30 -7.17 7.42
N HIS A 210 -15.00 -7.52 7.36
CA HIS A 210 -14.50 -8.69 6.65
C HIS A 210 -13.74 -9.66 7.57
N PRO A 211 -13.54 -10.93 7.17
CA PRO A 211 -12.71 -11.89 7.89
C PRO A 211 -11.26 -11.39 8.09
N ILE A 212 -10.56 -11.99 9.06
CA ILE A 212 -9.14 -11.72 9.28
C ILE A 212 -8.34 -12.23 8.08
N SER A 213 -7.46 -11.35 7.56
CA SER A 213 -6.51 -11.68 6.51
C SER A 213 -5.12 -11.92 7.12
N PHE A 214 -4.50 -13.04 6.72
CA PHE A 214 -3.10 -13.36 7.00
C PHE A 214 -2.28 -13.15 5.73
N ARG A 215 -1.14 -12.52 5.88
CA ARG A 215 -0.22 -12.20 4.78
C ARG A 215 1.19 -12.56 5.18
N GLY A 216 1.98 -12.99 4.22
CA GLY A 216 3.37 -13.30 4.49
C GLY A 216 4.21 -13.36 3.23
N GLY A 217 5.51 -13.15 3.41
CA GLY A 217 6.44 -13.16 2.30
C GLY A 217 7.88 -13.37 2.73
N ILE A 218 8.67 -13.74 1.74
CA ILE A 218 10.13 -13.98 1.86
C ILE A 218 10.81 -13.22 0.73
N GLU A 219 11.83 -12.44 1.09
CA GLU A 219 12.78 -11.84 0.15
C GLU A 219 14.15 -12.50 0.34
N TYR A 220 14.82 -12.80 -0.76
CA TYR A 220 16.17 -13.31 -0.77
C TYR A 220 17.05 -12.49 -1.71
N ALA A 221 18.14 -11.95 -1.18
CA ALA A 221 19.18 -11.25 -1.95
C ALA A 221 20.22 -12.26 -2.49
N PHE A 222 20.16 -12.52 -3.79
CA PHE A 222 21.15 -13.40 -4.46
C PHE A 222 22.50 -12.73 -4.60
N ALA A 223 22.49 -11.42 -4.78
CA ALA A 223 23.66 -10.56 -4.88
C ALA A 223 23.33 -9.23 -4.21
N SER A 224 24.33 -8.38 -4.01
CA SER A 224 24.13 -7.03 -3.45
C SER A 224 23.12 -6.17 -4.23
N VAL A 225 22.89 -6.51 -5.50
CA VAL A 225 22.02 -5.72 -6.40
C VAL A 225 20.74 -6.45 -6.83
N LEU A 226 20.58 -7.76 -6.56
CA LEU A 226 19.48 -8.55 -7.11
C LEU A 226 18.72 -9.31 -6.02
N MET A 227 17.43 -9.11 -5.94
CA MET A 227 16.53 -9.77 -4.99
C MET A 227 15.41 -10.52 -5.72
N ALA A 228 14.99 -11.65 -5.12
CA ALA A 228 13.76 -12.34 -5.49
C ALA A 228 12.83 -12.45 -4.29
N ARG A 229 11.53 -12.48 -4.56
CA ARG A 229 10.49 -12.44 -3.54
C ARG A 229 9.35 -13.37 -3.89
N VAL A 230 8.77 -13.95 -2.87
CA VAL A 230 7.50 -14.69 -2.95
C VAL A 230 6.62 -14.31 -1.77
N GLY A 231 5.32 -14.30 -1.99
CA GLY A 231 4.37 -13.93 -0.96
C GLY A 231 3.00 -14.57 -1.16
N VAL A 232 2.22 -14.58 -0.11
CA VAL A 232 0.87 -15.12 -0.08
C VAL A 232 -0.03 -14.32 0.85
N SER A 233 -1.30 -14.19 0.50
CA SER A 233 -2.38 -13.74 1.39
C SER A 233 -3.57 -14.69 1.27
N ASN A 234 -4.40 -14.79 2.33
CA ASN A 234 -5.54 -15.72 2.33
C ASN A 234 -6.89 -15.05 2.01
N GLU A 235 -7.01 -13.73 2.22
CA GLU A 235 -8.24 -12.98 1.96
C GLU A 235 -7.96 -11.76 1.08
N PRO A 236 -8.19 -11.94 -0.22
CA PRO A 236 -8.44 -13.17 -0.96
C PRO A 236 -7.19 -14.03 -1.06
N LEU A 237 -7.37 -15.31 -1.38
CA LEU A 237 -6.21 -16.18 -1.64
C LEU A 237 -5.45 -15.66 -2.87
N THR A 238 -4.29 -15.07 -2.61
CA THR A 238 -3.42 -14.47 -3.62
C THR A 238 -2.02 -15.01 -3.44
N ALA A 239 -1.42 -15.51 -4.51
CA ALA A 239 -0.01 -15.83 -4.58
C ALA A 239 0.72 -14.72 -5.34
N SER A 240 1.87 -14.31 -4.87
CA SER A 240 2.67 -13.26 -5.51
C SER A 240 4.14 -13.64 -5.60
N GLY A 241 4.81 -13.08 -6.58
CA GLY A 241 6.25 -13.22 -6.75
C GLY A 241 6.83 -12.04 -7.50
N GLY A 242 8.10 -11.77 -7.29
CA GLY A 242 8.76 -10.64 -7.92
C GLY A 242 10.27 -10.69 -7.86
N VAL A 243 10.87 -9.77 -8.61
CA VAL A 243 12.31 -9.53 -8.63
C VAL A 243 12.58 -8.05 -8.48
N GLY A 244 13.70 -7.72 -7.87
CA GLY A 244 14.12 -6.33 -7.69
C GLY A 244 15.60 -6.16 -7.97
N VAL A 245 15.93 -4.97 -8.46
CA VAL A 245 17.32 -4.51 -8.64
C VAL A 245 17.51 -3.28 -7.79
N ASN A 246 18.51 -3.31 -6.91
CA ASN A 246 18.95 -2.14 -6.15
C ASN A 246 20.34 -1.73 -6.61
N HIS A 247 20.51 -0.47 -6.94
CA HIS A 247 21.83 0.09 -7.25
C HIS A 247 21.93 1.54 -6.77
N ASN A 248 22.81 1.79 -5.80
CA ASN A 248 23.09 3.13 -5.27
C ASN A 248 21.80 3.91 -4.87
N GLY A 249 20.91 3.27 -4.13
CA GLY A 249 19.64 3.87 -3.68
C GLY A 249 18.51 3.86 -4.70
N LEU A 250 18.78 3.48 -5.96
CA LEU A 250 17.76 3.26 -6.98
C LEU A 250 17.25 1.82 -6.89
N ASN A 251 15.92 1.66 -6.72
CA ASN A 251 15.26 0.37 -6.71
C ASN A 251 14.30 0.28 -7.88
N LEU A 252 14.43 -0.75 -8.70
CA LEU A 252 13.48 -1.11 -9.75
C LEU A 252 12.93 -2.49 -9.45
N ASP A 253 11.62 -2.60 -9.25
CA ASP A 253 10.95 -3.84 -8.88
C ASP A 253 9.86 -4.20 -9.88
N PHE A 254 9.79 -5.50 -10.19
CA PHE A 254 8.73 -6.13 -10.98
C PHE A 254 8.09 -7.23 -10.14
N ALA A 255 6.77 -7.29 -10.15
CA ALA A 255 6.04 -8.36 -9.49
C ALA A 255 4.83 -8.79 -10.31
N VAL A 256 4.34 -9.98 -10.00
CA VAL A 256 3.07 -10.49 -10.50
C VAL A 256 2.32 -11.10 -9.31
N SER A 257 1.06 -10.76 -9.16
CA SER A 257 0.15 -11.45 -8.27
C SER A 257 -0.88 -12.25 -9.06
N TYR A 258 -1.35 -13.34 -8.47
CA TYR A 258 -2.32 -14.24 -9.07
C TYR A 258 -3.44 -14.54 -8.07
N GLN A 259 -4.66 -14.32 -8.51
CA GLN A 259 -5.89 -14.72 -7.81
C GLN A 259 -6.64 -15.72 -8.68
N LYS A 260 -7.07 -16.82 -8.07
CA LYS A 260 -7.69 -17.93 -8.81
C LYS A 260 -8.89 -17.51 -9.64
N GLU A 261 -9.72 -16.63 -9.10
CA GLU A 261 -10.99 -16.21 -9.71
C GLU A 261 -10.82 -15.06 -10.71
N LEU A 262 -9.79 -14.22 -10.56
CA LEU A 262 -9.63 -12.96 -11.28
C LEU A 262 -8.41 -12.93 -12.21
N GLY A 263 -7.41 -13.80 -11.98
CA GLY A 263 -6.24 -13.92 -12.85
C GLY A 263 -5.02 -13.17 -12.36
N TYR A 264 -4.22 -12.67 -13.31
CA TYR A 264 -2.91 -12.07 -13.06
C TYR A 264 -2.97 -10.55 -13.01
N THR A 265 -2.20 -9.98 -12.09
CA THR A 265 -1.95 -8.53 -12.02
C THR A 265 -0.44 -8.28 -12.06
N PRO A 266 0.10 -7.66 -13.11
CA PRO A 266 1.47 -7.19 -13.15
C PRO A 266 1.65 -5.89 -12.37
N HIS A 267 2.81 -5.75 -11.72
CA HIS A 267 3.19 -4.62 -10.90
C HIS A 267 4.60 -4.13 -11.28
N VAL A 268 4.77 -2.84 -11.39
CA VAL A 268 6.08 -2.20 -11.62
C VAL A 268 6.25 -1.04 -10.66
N SER A 269 7.41 -0.95 -10.05
CA SER A 269 7.74 0.18 -9.19
C SER A 269 9.18 0.64 -9.36
N LEU A 270 9.37 1.94 -9.21
CA LEU A 270 10.66 2.60 -9.19
C LEU A 270 10.72 3.47 -7.94
N SER A 271 11.78 3.35 -7.15
CA SER A 271 12.02 4.27 -6.04
C SER A 271 13.49 4.65 -5.96
N TYR A 272 13.74 5.83 -5.41
CA TYR A 272 15.09 6.33 -5.17
C TYR A 272 15.17 6.97 -3.78
N THR A 273 16.20 6.60 -3.02
CA THR A 273 16.47 7.20 -1.72
C THR A 273 17.86 7.83 -1.75
N PHE A 274 17.91 9.16 -1.61
CA PHE A 274 19.15 9.91 -1.60
C PHE A 274 19.96 9.63 -0.32
N GLY A 275 21.25 9.50 -0.45
CA GLY A 275 22.16 9.30 0.68
C GLY A 275 22.31 7.84 1.15
N GLN A 276 21.58 6.90 0.59
CA GLN A 276 21.92 5.48 0.71
C GLN A 276 23.05 5.17 -0.30
N GLN A 277 24.28 5.37 0.14
CA GLN A 277 25.43 4.81 -0.59
C GLN A 277 25.45 3.31 -0.27
N GLY A 278 25.41 2.46 -1.31
CA GLY A 278 25.62 1.05 -1.16
C GLY A 278 27.00 0.80 -0.55
N GLU A 279 27.01 0.18 0.62
CA GLU A 279 28.23 -0.42 1.17
C GLU A 279 28.64 -1.64 0.35
#